data_615949c27e7dbece8a31ec2cc1b1990a
#
_entry.id   615949c27e7dbece8a31ec2cc1b1990a
#
_cell.length_a   1.000
_cell.length_b   1.000
_cell.length_c   1.000
_cell.angle_alpha   90.00
_cell.angle_beta   90.00
_cell.angle_gamma   90.00
#
_symmetry.space_group_name_H-M   'P 1'
#
loop_
_entity.id
_entity.type
_entity.pdbx_description
1 polymer ?
#
loop_
_entity_poly.entity_id
_entity_poly.type
_entity_poly.pdbx_seq_one_letter_code
_entity_poly.pdbx_strand_id
1 'polypeptide(L)'
;MARRGRRANRGRPVDGIIVVDKVYGASSNEVLQRVKRLFNAAKAGHTGSLDPLATGVLPICLGEATKFSQYLLDSDKSYRTTMKMGVRTTTGDREGEIVEERPVTVTRSDVEAILHQFRGDVEQVPSMFSALKHNGRPLYEYAREGIEIERPSRTITIHRLELLDFDGDECVFEVDCTKGTYIRTLVEDIGEALGCLGHVAELKRLKAGPYTEHQAHSLDELAAMRDEARESALDVDQRIEFAELSALAEELGRDKLEPAQSERLRELSKIRNKAGDRVIDDLLLPQDSAVSDWPQVKLGATSSYYVSQGNPVQVPQAPTSGNVRIYGVAEGAEGVLFLGIGEITDDGLVAPKRLVKG
;
A
#
# COMPACT_ATOMS: atom_id res chain seq x y z
N MET A 1 -26.15 -10.71 -27.70
CA MET A 1 -25.14 -10.06 -26.84
C MET A 1 -24.14 -11.11 -26.38
N ALA A 2 -22.93 -11.12 -26.94
CA ALA A 2 -21.90 -12.10 -26.59
C ALA A 2 -21.34 -11.75 -25.22
N ARG A 3 -21.41 -12.68 -24.26
CA ARG A 3 -20.72 -12.61 -22.97
C ARG A 3 -19.20 -12.48 -23.24
N ARG A 4 -18.62 -11.30 -23.00
CA ARG A 4 -17.16 -11.14 -22.93
C ARG A 4 -16.64 -12.15 -21.91
N GLY A 5 -15.97 -13.20 -22.38
CA GLY A 5 -15.33 -14.19 -21.54
C GLY A 5 -14.41 -13.49 -20.54
N ARG A 6 -14.56 -13.77 -19.25
CA ARG A 6 -13.61 -13.36 -18.22
C ARG A 6 -12.22 -13.82 -18.68
N ARG A 7 -11.33 -12.87 -18.99
CA ARG A 7 -9.91 -13.20 -19.17
C ARG A 7 -9.47 -13.95 -17.91
N ALA A 8 -9.02 -15.19 -18.10
CA ALA A 8 -8.44 -15.96 -17.01
C ALA A 8 -7.35 -15.10 -16.36
N ASN A 9 -7.41 -14.93 -15.02
CA ASN A 9 -6.37 -14.24 -14.28
C ASN A 9 -5.05 -14.99 -14.53
N ARG A 10 -4.15 -14.39 -15.28
CA ARG A 10 -2.80 -14.92 -15.45
C ARG A 10 -2.02 -14.59 -14.18
N GLY A 11 -1.54 -15.59 -13.48
CA GLY A 11 -0.78 -15.49 -12.25
C GLY A 11 -1.19 -16.57 -11.24
N ARG A 12 -0.34 -16.78 -10.23
CA ARG A 12 -0.60 -17.76 -9.16
C ARG A 12 -1.51 -17.17 -8.08
N PRO A 13 -2.28 -18.00 -7.37
CA PRO A 13 -3.01 -17.59 -6.19
C PRO A 13 -2.00 -17.42 -5.03
N VAL A 14 -1.69 -16.18 -4.70
CA VAL A 14 -0.86 -15.82 -3.55
C VAL A 14 -1.62 -14.78 -2.75
N ASP A 15 -1.71 -15.02 -1.43
CA ASP A 15 -2.51 -14.23 -0.52
C ASP A 15 -1.64 -13.69 0.60
N GLY A 16 -1.77 -12.41 0.91
CA GLY A 16 -1.02 -11.76 1.97
C GLY A 16 -0.75 -10.30 1.67
N ILE A 17 0.04 -9.67 2.51
CA ILE A 17 0.39 -8.25 2.40
C ILE A 17 1.90 -8.11 2.43
N ILE A 18 2.47 -7.47 1.43
CA ILE A 18 3.87 -7.04 1.43
C ILE A 18 3.93 -5.54 1.63
N VAL A 19 4.80 -5.10 2.52
CA VAL A 19 5.08 -3.68 2.73
C VAL A 19 6.30 -3.30 1.92
N VAL A 20 6.14 -2.36 1.00
CA VAL A 20 7.23 -1.91 0.13
C VAL A 20 7.74 -0.55 0.59
N ASP A 21 9.05 -0.39 0.65
CA ASP A 21 9.69 0.93 0.72
C ASP A 21 9.72 1.53 -0.68
N LYS A 22 8.75 2.41 -0.94
CA LYS A 22 8.64 3.06 -2.23
C LYS A 22 9.77 4.07 -2.43
N VAL A 23 10.49 3.94 -3.49
CA VAL A 23 11.55 4.88 -3.86
C VAL A 23 10.98 6.13 -4.55
N TYR A 24 11.77 7.21 -4.53
CA TYR A 24 11.49 8.46 -5.26
C TYR A 24 11.29 8.21 -6.77
N GLY A 25 10.44 9.01 -7.40
CA GLY A 25 10.20 9.05 -8.84
C GLY A 25 9.20 8.01 -9.35
N ALA A 26 8.96 6.92 -8.62
CA ALA A 26 8.00 5.90 -9.04
C ALA A 26 6.57 6.26 -8.58
N SER A 27 5.58 6.03 -9.40
CA SER A 27 4.17 6.07 -8.96
C SER A 27 3.79 4.84 -8.14
N SER A 28 2.81 4.95 -7.25
CA SER A 28 2.30 3.81 -6.47
C SER A 28 1.78 2.68 -7.37
N ASN A 29 1.22 3.00 -8.54
CA ASN A 29 0.76 1.98 -9.48
C ASN A 29 1.92 1.25 -10.18
N GLU A 30 3.00 1.92 -10.52
CA GLU A 30 4.20 1.27 -11.07
C GLU A 30 4.81 0.28 -10.05
N VAL A 31 4.92 0.70 -8.79
CA VAL A 31 5.36 -0.18 -7.69
C VAL A 31 4.42 -1.39 -7.56
N LEU A 32 3.10 -1.17 -7.54
CA LEU A 32 2.10 -2.24 -7.53
C LEU A 32 2.31 -3.24 -8.68
N GLN A 33 2.50 -2.75 -9.91
CA GLN A 33 2.70 -3.63 -11.07
C GLN A 33 4.04 -4.38 -11.02
N ARG A 34 5.10 -3.78 -10.46
CA ARG A 34 6.38 -4.47 -10.22
C ARG A 34 6.22 -5.59 -9.19
N VAL A 35 5.57 -5.32 -8.04
CA VAL A 35 5.26 -6.33 -7.02
C VAL A 35 4.42 -7.45 -7.62
N LYS A 36 3.35 -7.10 -8.35
CA LYS A 36 2.48 -8.11 -8.98
C LYS A 36 3.24 -9.04 -9.92
N ARG A 37 4.20 -8.53 -10.68
CA ARG A 37 5.07 -9.34 -11.53
C ARG A 37 6.07 -10.16 -10.72
N LEU A 38 6.68 -9.56 -9.69
CA LEU A 38 7.64 -10.22 -8.83
C LEU A 38 7.05 -11.46 -8.16
N PHE A 39 5.87 -11.34 -7.58
CA PHE A 39 5.13 -12.44 -6.96
C PHE A 39 4.35 -13.30 -7.98
N ASN A 40 4.36 -12.96 -9.26
CA ASN A 40 3.47 -13.57 -10.26
C ASN A 40 2.00 -13.64 -9.78
N ALA A 41 1.55 -12.63 -9.04
CA ALA A 41 0.25 -12.64 -8.37
C ALA A 41 -0.90 -12.44 -9.36
N ALA A 42 -1.96 -13.26 -9.23
CA ALA A 42 -3.17 -13.12 -10.05
C ALA A 42 -3.90 -11.79 -9.78
N LYS A 43 -3.85 -11.31 -8.52
CA LYS A 43 -4.53 -10.11 -8.06
C LYS A 43 -3.64 -9.33 -7.09
N ALA A 44 -3.62 -8.00 -7.24
CA ALA A 44 -2.93 -7.10 -6.32
C ALA A 44 -3.65 -5.74 -6.22
N GLY A 45 -3.45 -5.02 -5.11
CA GLY A 45 -3.97 -3.68 -4.89
C GLY A 45 -3.15 -2.96 -3.82
N HIS A 46 -2.89 -1.66 -3.99
CA HIS A 46 -2.25 -0.83 -2.95
C HIS A 46 -3.30 -0.18 -2.04
N THR A 47 -2.87 0.28 -0.86
CA THR A 47 -3.72 0.81 0.21
C THR A 47 -3.48 2.29 0.46
N GLY A 48 -3.59 3.10 -0.56
CA GLY A 48 -3.35 4.55 -0.53
C GLY A 48 -2.13 4.94 -1.35
N SER A 49 -2.37 5.82 -2.31
CA SER A 49 -1.31 6.33 -3.19
C SER A 49 -0.33 7.20 -2.42
N LEU A 50 0.91 7.15 -2.87
CA LEU A 50 1.95 8.12 -2.63
C LEU A 50 2.24 8.83 -3.94
N ASP A 51 2.49 10.13 -3.88
CA ASP A 51 2.94 10.92 -5.03
C ASP A 51 4.31 10.41 -5.54
N PRO A 52 4.71 10.68 -6.79
CA PRO A 52 6.03 10.27 -7.30
C PRO A 52 7.19 10.76 -6.43
N LEU A 53 7.13 12.00 -5.98
CA LEU A 53 8.06 12.61 -5.02
C LEU A 53 8.19 11.81 -3.72
N ALA A 54 7.07 11.32 -3.19
CA ALA A 54 7.03 10.70 -1.87
C ALA A 54 7.68 9.31 -1.85
N THR A 55 8.33 8.99 -0.73
CA THR A 55 8.99 7.69 -0.46
C THR A 55 8.34 6.97 0.72
N GLY A 56 8.81 5.77 1.04
CA GLY A 56 8.49 5.05 2.27
C GLY A 56 7.34 4.05 2.15
N VAL A 57 6.68 3.80 3.24
CA VAL A 57 5.77 2.67 3.49
C VAL A 57 4.58 2.63 2.52
N LEU A 58 4.55 1.62 1.66
CA LEU A 58 3.46 1.35 0.72
C LEU A 58 3.00 -0.11 0.84
N PRO A 59 1.94 -0.40 1.62
CA PRO A 59 1.41 -1.76 1.72
C PRO A 59 0.71 -2.18 0.42
N ILE A 60 1.05 -3.37 -0.06
CA ILE A 60 0.46 -4.00 -1.25
C ILE A 60 -0.25 -5.29 -0.82
N CYS A 61 -1.55 -5.33 -1.02
CA CYS A 61 -2.36 -6.52 -0.79
C CYS A 61 -2.33 -7.43 -2.02
N LEU A 62 -2.09 -8.71 -1.81
CA LEU A 62 -2.11 -9.76 -2.84
C LEU A 62 -3.32 -10.69 -2.62
N GLY A 63 -3.92 -11.17 -3.71
CA GLY A 63 -5.00 -12.15 -3.70
C GLY A 63 -6.20 -11.75 -2.82
N GLU A 64 -6.55 -12.60 -1.87
CA GLU A 64 -7.68 -12.39 -0.97
C GLU A 64 -7.47 -11.20 -0.03
N ALA A 65 -6.21 -10.85 0.33
CA ALA A 65 -5.91 -9.68 1.15
C ALA A 65 -6.42 -8.36 0.52
N THR A 66 -6.62 -8.31 -0.80
CA THR A 66 -7.22 -7.14 -1.46
C THR A 66 -8.66 -6.83 -1.00
N LYS A 67 -9.34 -7.78 -0.34
CA LYS A 67 -10.65 -7.57 0.26
C LYS A 67 -10.61 -6.61 1.46
N PHE A 68 -9.42 -6.47 2.07
CA PHE A 68 -9.19 -5.67 3.27
C PHE A 68 -8.51 -4.32 2.97
N SER A 69 -8.15 -4.05 1.72
CA SER A 69 -7.45 -2.81 1.32
C SER A 69 -8.21 -1.53 1.72
N GLN A 70 -9.56 -1.56 1.75
CA GLN A 70 -10.37 -0.41 2.14
C GLN A 70 -10.09 0.01 3.59
N TYR A 71 -9.91 -0.93 4.51
CA TYR A 71 -9.65 -0.64 5.93
C TYR A 71 -8.28 0.03 6.11
N LEU A 72 -7.30 -0.36 5.32
CA LEU A 72 -5.98 0.29 5.29
C LEU A 72 -6.04 1.67 4.62
N LEU A 73 -6.91 1.88 3.62
CA LEU A 73 -7.17 3.21 3.07
C LEU A 73 -7.71 4.15 4.15
N ASP A 74 -8.57 3.64 5.02
CA ASP A 74 -9.24 4.39 6.07
C ASP A 74 -8.39 4.58 7.35
N SER A 75 -7.24 3.92 7.47
CA SER A 75 -6.35 4.02 8.63
C SER A 75 -5.55 5.33 8.67
N ASP A 76 -5.04 5.67 9.85
CA ASP A 76 -4.13 6.79 10.06
C ASP A 76 -2.76 6.55 9.43
N LYS A 77 -2.05 7.64 9.15
CA LYS A 77 -0.72 7.64 8.53
C LYS A 77 0.22 8.56 9.31
N SER A 78 1.51 8.23 9.24
CA SER A 78 2.58 9.10 9.74
C SER A 78 3.54 9.46 8.61
N TYR A 79 3.95 10.70 8.59
CA TYR A 79 4.85 11.23 7.57
C TYR A 79 5.98 12.02 8.21
N ARG A 80 7.15 12.01 7.56
CA ARG A 80 8.19 13.00 7.72
C ARG A 80 8.28 13.80 6.45
N THR A 81 8.31 15.13 6.58
CA THR A 81 8.36 16.03 5.42
C THR A 81 9.35 17.14 5.66
N THR A 82 10.09 17.50 4.61
CA THR A 82 10.90 18.71 4.58
C THR A 82 10.11 19.77 3.81
N MET A 83 9.81 20.86 4.48
CA MET A 83 9.26 22.07 3.90
C MET A 83 10.39 22.99 3.46
N LYS A 84 10.38 23.44 2.22
CA LYS A 84 11.18 24.59 1.75
C LYS A 84 10.33 25.82 1.83
N MET A 85 10.75 26.79 2.65
CA MET A 85 10.11 28.08 2.80
C MET A 85 10.55 29.05 1.69
N GLY A 86 9.80 30.15 1.52
CA GLY A 86 10.13 31.22 0.59
C GLY A 86 9.56 31.02 -0.80
N VAL A 87 9.06 29.85 -1.15
CA VAL A 87 8.63 29.52 -2.52
C VAL A 87 7.33 28.73 -2.52
N ARG A 88 6.37 29.17 -3.35
CA ARG A 88 5.19 28.39 -3.73
C ARG A 88 5.37 27.80 -5.11
N THR A 89 4.94 26.57 -5.32
CA THR A 89 4.96 25.89 -6.61
C THR A 89 3.57 25.50 -7.07
N THR A 90 3.41 25.20 -8.36
CA THR A 90 2.11 24.83 -8.96
C THR A 90 1.53 23.55 -8.37
N THR A 91 2.36 22.62 -7.89
CA THR A 91 1.95 21.30 -7.35
C THR A 91 1.97 21.24 -5.81
N GLY A 92 2.50 22.30 -5.14
CA GLY A 92 2.74 22.32 -3.70
C GLY A 92 3.93 21.45 -3.27
N ASP A 93 4.75 20.99 -4.23
CA ASP A 93 5.99 20.25 -4.02
C ASP A 93 7.10 20.70 -4.98
N ARG A 94 8.31 20.21 -4.80
CA ARG A 94 9.50 20.64 -5.57
C ARG A 94 9.46 20.26 -7.07
N GLU A 95 8.51 19.43 -7.50
CA GLU A 95 8.37 19.03 -8.91
C GLU A 95 7.55 20.05 -9.71
N GLY A 96 6.84 20.97 -9.04
CA GLY A 96 6.07 22.05 -9.66
C GLY A 96 6.91 23.24 -10.09
N GLU A 97 6.37 24.01 -11.04
CA GLU A 97 6.95 25.28 -11.42
C GLU A 97 6.78 26.32 -10.32
N ILE A 98 7.75 27.23 -10.16
CA ILE A 98 7.67 28.33 -9.18
C ILE A 98 6.58 29.31 -9.60
N VAL A 99 5.66 29.61 -8.70
CA VAL A 99 4.54 30.55 -8.90
C VAL A 99 4.77 31.87 -8.20
N GLU A 100 5.33 31.81 -6.98
CA GLU A 100 5.52 32.99 -6.14
C GLU A 100 6.71 32.79 -5.21
N GLU A 101 7.46 33.86 -4.96
CA GLU A 101 8.59 33.87 -4.02
C GLU A 101 8.39 34.97 -2.98
N ARG A 102 8.72 34.71 -1.73
CA ARG A 102 8.73 35.69 -0.63
C ARG A 102 9.98 35.53 0.22
N PRO A 103 10.52 36.60 0.82
CA PRO A 103 11.65 36.49 1.72
C PRO A 103 11.29 35.69 2.98
N VAL A 104 12.23 34.89 3.44
CA VAL A 104 12.12 34.11 4.68
C VAL A 104 12.80 34.90 5.80
N THR A 105 12.00 35.37 6.75
CA THR A 105 12.47 36.14 7.92
C THR A 105 12.04 35.46 9.23
N VAL A 106 11.39 34.31 9.14
CA VAL A 106 10.88 33.56 10.29
C VAL A 106 12.00 32.84 11.05
N THR A 107 11.80 32.71 12.34
CA THR A 107 12.69 31.96 13.23
C THR A 107 12.10 30.59 13.57
N ARG A 108 12.91 29.69 14.16
CA ARG A 108 12.41 28.42 14.70
C ARG A 108 11.23 28.62 15.66
N SER A 109 11.31 29.63 16.53
CA SER A 109 10.23 29.92 17.49
C SER A 109 8.93 30.36 16.82
N ASP A 110 9.01 31.08 15.69
CA ASP A 110 7.81 31.48 14.93
C ASP A 110 7.13 30.26 14.32
N VAL A 111 7.94 29.32 13.78
CA VAL A 111 7.42 28.05 13.26
C VAL A 111 6.76 27.24 14.37
N GLU A 112 7.44 27.03 15.50
CA GLU A 112 6.90 26.28 16.65
C GLU A 112 5.59 26.92 17.17
N ALA A 113 5.50 28.24 17.20
CA ALA A 113 4.31 28.96 17.64
C ALA A 113 3.10 28.76 16.72
N ILE A 114 3.29 28.65 15.40
CA ILE A 114 2.18 28.49 14.45
C ILE A 114 1.64 27.06 14.40
N LEU A 115 2.48 26.05 14.65
CA LEU A 115 2.09 24.63 14.49
C LEU A 115 0.89 24.22 15.34
N HIS A 116 0.65 24.87 16.47
CA HIS A 116 -0.50 24.55 17.32
C HIS A 116 -1.84 24.77 16.65
N GLN A 117 -1.91 25.69 15.65
CA GLN A 117 -3.13 25.97 14.88
C GLN A 117 -3.49 24.85 13.91
N PHE A 118 -2.52 23.99 13.59
CA PHE A 118 -2.67 22.87 12.66
C PHE A 118 -2.82 21.52 13.37
N ARG A 119 -2.99 21.49 14.69
CA ARG A 119 -3.25 20.27 15.47
C ARG A 119 -4.74 20.11 15.78
N GLY A 120 -5.19 18.88 15.89
CA GLY A 120 -6.61 18.56 16.06
C GLY A 120 -7.36 18.60 14.72
N ASP A 121 -8.62 18.99 14.76
CA ASP A 121 -9.48 19.03 13.58
C ASP A 121 -9.20 20.31 12.77
N VAL A 122 -8.84 20.13 11.51
CA VAL A 122 -8.46 21.18 10.57
C VAL A 122 -9.27 21.03 9.28
N GLU A 123 -9.78 22.16 8.77
CA GLU A 123 -10.41 22.20 7.45
C GLU A 123 -9.34 22.28 6.35
N GLN A 124 -9.37 21.35 5.41
CA GLN A 124 -8.41 21.30 4.31
C GLN A 124 -9.13 21.16 2.96
N VAL A 125 -8.79 22.03 2.01
CA VAL A 125 -9.21 21.86 0.61
C VAL A 125 -8.24 20.92 -0.09
N PRO A 126 -8.70 19.80 -0.64
CA PRO A 126 -7.83 18.85 -1.33
C PRO A 126 -7.10 19.48 -2.52
N SER A 127 -5.83 19.10 -2.76
CA SER A 127 -5.07 19.56 -3.92
C SER A 127 -5.73 19.15 -5.25
N MET A 128 -5.64 20.03 -6.26
CA MET A 128 -6.00 19.70 -7.65
C MET A 128 -5.12 18.57 -8.20
N PHE A 129 -3.87 18.47 -7.77
CA PHE A 129 -2.94 17.37 -8.12
C PHE A 129 -3.18 16.14 -7.25
N SER A 130 -4.45 15.65 -7.24
CA SER A 130 -4.86 14.49 -6.45
C SER A 130 -5.57 13.43 -7.30
N ALA A 131 -5.64 12.20 -6.76
CA ALA A 131 -6.36 11.08 -7.38
C ALA A 131 -7.88 11.11 -7.10
N LEU A 132 -8.40 12.13 -6.42
CA LEU A 132 -9.83 12.32 -6.24
C LEU A 132 -10.50 12.46 -7.61
N LYS A 133 -11.71 11.92 -7.73
CA LYS A 133 -12.41 11.89 -9.03
C LYS A 133 -13.54 12.92 -9.07
N HIS A 134 -13.55 13.70 -10.14
CA HIS A 134 -14.68 14.50 -10.55
C HIS A 134 -15.22 13.94 -11.87
N ASN A 135 -16.51 13.60 -11.93
CA ASN A 135 -17.15 12.97 -13.10
C ASN A 135 -16.41 11.72 -13.62
N GLY A 136 -15.84 10.91 -12.71
CA GLY A 136 -15.13 9.67 -13.04
C GLY A 136 -13.67 9.85 -13.46
N ARG A 137 -13.19 11.07 -13.67
CA ARG A 137 -11.82 11.43 -14.05
C ARG A 137 -11.04 12.00 -12.86
N PRO A 138 -9.77 11.60 -12.62
CA PRO A 138 -8.94 12.13 -11.54
C PRO A 138 -8.70 13.65 -11.66
N LEU A 139 -8.64 14.36 -10.53
CA LEU A 139 -8.42 15.81 -10.53
C LEU A 139 -7.08 16.22 -11.13
N TYR A 140 -6.01 15.43 -10.94
CA TYR A 140 -4.70 15.74 -11.50
C TYR A 140 -4.69 15.81 -13.04
N GLU A 141 -5.63 15.11 -13.72
CA GLU A 141 -5.75 15.20 -15.17
C GLU A 141 -6.35 16.53 -15.61
N TYR A 142 -7.33 17.07 -14.86
CA TYR A 142 -7.86 18.41 -15.07
C TYR A 142 -6.79 19.47 -14.80
N ALA A 143 -6.04 19.32 -13.69
CA ALA A 143 -4.97 20.25 -13.35
C ALA A 143 -3.91 20.38 -14.46
N ARG A 144 -3.51 19.25 -15.09
CA ARG A 144 -2.58 19.26 -16.22
C ARG A 144 -3.11 19.95 -17.47
N GLU A 145 -4.42 20.05 -17.62
CA GLU A 145 -5.09 20.78 -18.69
C GLU A 145 -5.35 22.26 -18.33
N GLY A 146 -4.91 22.70 -17.15
CA GLY A 146 -5.16 24.04 -16.64
C GLY A 146 -6.62 24.28 -16.22
N ILE A 147 -7.40 23.22 -16.04
CA ILE A 147 -8.82 23.31 -15.64
C ILE A 147 -8.88 23.18 -14.12
N GLU A 148 -9.39 24.21 -13.48
CA GLU A 148 -9.65 24.20 -12.04
C GLU A 148 -11.07 23.70 -11.75
N ILE A 149 -11.18 22.76 -10.80
CA ILE A 149 -12.44 22.21 -10.32
C ILE A 149 -12.64 22.67 -8.88
N GLU A 150 -13.80 23.22 -8.57
CA GLU A 150 -14.16 23.55 -7.20
C GLU A 150 -14.19 22.29 -6.33
N ARG A 151 -13.54 22.36 -5.17
CA ARG A 151 -13.41 21.25 -4.21
C ARG A 151 -13.94 21.72 -2.86
N PRO A 152 -14.90 21.00 -2.27
CA PRO A 152 -15.30 21.29 -0.90
C PRO A 152 -14.14 21.04 0.06
N SER A 153 -14.04 21.88 1.09
CA SER A 153 -13.19 21.58 2.23
C SER A 153 -13.66 20.29 2.93
N ARG A 154 -12.77 19.68 3.65
CA ARG A 154 -13.08 18.52 4.49
C ARG A 154 -12.31 18.60 5.78
N THR A 155 -12.93 18.16 6.85
CA THR A 155 -12.29 18.04 8.15
C THR A 155 -11.31 16.85 8.11
N ILE A 156 -10.06 17.11 8.49
CA ILE A 156 -9.01 16.13 8.75
C ILE A 156 -8.54 16.32 10.19
N THR A 157 -8.02 15.27 10.81
CA THR A 157 -7.45 15.39 12.15
C THR A 157 -5.94 15.17 12.11
N ILE A 158 -5.20 16.13 12.63
CA ILE A 158 -3.75 16.02 12.83
C ILE A 158 -3.51 15.71 14.31
N HIS A 159 -3.18 14.44 14.59
CA HIS A 159 -2.98 13.95 15.95
C HIS A 159 -1.68 14.47 16.56
N ARG A 160 -0.62 14.57 15.74
CA ARG A 160 0.69 15.06 16.12
C ARG A 160 1.31 15.85 14.97
N LEU A 161 1.91 16.98 15.28
CA LEU A 161 2.71 17.79 14.36
C LEU A 161 3.87 18.37 15.15
N GLU A 162 5.08 17.95 14.81
CA GLU A 162 6.31 18.34 15.52
C GLU A 162 7.35 18.87 14.55
N LEU A 163 8.00 19.95 14.93
CA LEU A 163 9.19 20.46 14.25
C LEU A 163 10.40 19.69 14.77
N LEU A 164 11.03 18.91 13.90
CA LEU A 164 12.23 18.15 14.23
C LEU A 164 13.48 18.98 14.02
N ASP A 165 13.55 19.68 12.88
CA ASP A 165 14.71 20.48 12.52
C ASP A 165 14.31 21.78 11.82
N PHE A 166 15.18 22.79 11.90
CA PHE A 166 15.05 24.10 11.29
C PHE A 166 16.43 24.61 10.88
N ASP A 167 16.64 24.79 9.59
CA ASP A 167 17.87 25.32 9.02
C ASP A 167 17.56 26.42 7.97
N GLY A 168 17.52 27.66 8.44
CA GLY A 168 17.31 28.84 7.62
C GLY A 168 15.95 28.85 6.92
N ASP A 169 15.89 28.35 5.71
CA ASP A 169 14.68 28.30 4.91
C ASP A 169 14.10 26.88 4.77
N GLU A 170 14.60 25.92 5.54
CA GLU A 170 14.07 24.56 5.58
C GLU A 170 13.59 24.16 6.97
N CYS A 171 12.46 23.45 7.01
CA CYS A 171 11.89 22.87 8.21
C CYS A 171 11.60 21.39 8.00
N VAL A 172 11.95 20.56 8.98
CA VAL A 172 11.59 19.14 8.98
C VAL A 172 10.48 18.90 9.99
N PHE A 173 9.35 18.36 9.53
CA PHE A 173 8.22 18.03 10.38
C PHE A 173 7.96 16.53 10.43
N GLU A 174 7.42 16.08 11.57
CA GLU A 174 6.77 14.78 11.67
C GLU A 174 5.28 14.97 11.95
N VAL A 175 4.44 14.23 11.20
CA VAL A 175 2.99 14.44 11.17
C VAL A 175 2.29 13.10 11.31
N ASP A 176 1.43 12.95 12.33
CA ASP A 176 0.48 11.85 12.46
C ASP A 176 -0.92 12.37 12.17
N CYS A 177 -1.61 11.77 11.20
CA CYS A 177 -2.88 12.30 10.72
C CYS A 177 -3.85 11.23 10.24
N THR A 178 -5.12 11.61 10.18
CA THR A 178 -6.18 10.76 9.62
C THR A 178 -6.04 10.59 8.11
N LYS A 179 -6.77 9.61 7.59
CA LYS A 179 -6.91 9.41 6.14
C LYS A 179 -7.27 10.71 5.42
N GLY A 180 -6.78 10.81 4.20
CA GLY A 180 -7.18 11.90 3.31
C GLY A 180 -6.44 13.21 3.53
N THR A 181 -5.57 13.32 4.52
CA THR A 181 -4.71 14.49 4.71
C THR A 181 -3.73 14.63 3.56
N TYR A 182 -3.66 15.81 2.95
CA TYR A 182 -2.64 16.19 1.96
C TYR A 182 -1.52 16.95 2.66
N ILE A 183 -0.35 16.34 2.78
CA ILE A 183 0.83 16.96 3.42
C ILE A 183 1.29 18.19 2.62
N ARG A 184 1.15 18.17 1.29
CA ARG A 184 1.46 19.33 0.44
C ARG A 184 0.61 20.54 0.82
N THR A 185 -0.69 20.37 0.92
CA THR A 185 -1.61 21.44 1.36
C THR A 185 -1.30 21.91 2.78
N LEU A 186 -1.00 20.97 3.72
CA LEU A 186 -0.61 21.34 5.08
C LEU A 186 0.65 22.23 5.09
N VAL A 187 1.65 21.90 4.29
CA VAL A 187 2.89 22.68 4.17
C VAL A 187 2.64 24.06 3.54
N GLU A 188 1.79 24.13 2.51
CA GLU A 188 1.38 25.39 1.90
C GLU A 188 0.64 26.28 2.92
N ASP A 189 -0.31 25.72 3.68
CA ASP A 189 -1.08 26.44 4.69
C ASP A 189 -0.17 26.94 5.84
N ILE A 190 0.81 26.15 6.29
CA ILE A 190 1.83 26.56 7.26
C ILE A 190 2.65 27.74 6.70
N GLY A 191 3.09 27.65 5.45
CA GLY A 191 3.86 28.71 4.78
C GLY A 191 3.10 30.01 4.64
N GLU A 192 1.80 29.95 4.32
CA GLU A 192 0.93 31.12 4.30
C GLU A 192 0.74 31.74 5.70
N ALA A 193 0.51 30.91 6.71
CA ALA A 193 0.35 31.38 8.08
C ALA A 193 1.62 32.03 8.62
N LEU A 194 2.81 31.58 8.18
CA LEU A 194 4.10 32.20 8.45
C LEU A 194 4.36 33.47 7.60
N GLY A 195 3.55 33.70 6.54
CA GLY A 195 3.71 34.82 5.63
C GLY A 195 4.82 34.69 4.61
N CYS A 196 5.57 33.59 4.61
CA CYS A 196 6.73 33.37 3.75
C CYS A 196 6.48 32.38 2.60
N LEU A 197 5.33 31.73 2.52
CA LEU A 197 5.07 30.62 1.60
C LEU A 197 5.88 29.37 1.91
N GLY A 198 5.56 28.25 1.23
CA GLY A 198 6.34 27.03 1.32
C GLY A 198 5.78 25.92 0.44
N HIS A 199 6.63 24.94 0.16
CA HIS A 199 6.26 23.74 -0.56
C HIS A 199 7.01 22.52 0.02
N VAL A 200 6.52 21.33 -0.31
CA VAL A 200 7.18 20.08 0.08
C VAL A 200 8.43 19.85 -0.75
N ALA A 201 9.60 19.87 -0.12
CA ALA A 201 10.87 19.49 -0.73
C ALA A 201 11.08 17.98 -0.68
N GLU A 202 10.75 17.34 0.46
CA GLU A 202 10.82 15.90 0.66
C GLU A 202 9.61 15.40 1.45
N LEU A 203 9.16 14.17 1.11
CA LEU A 203 8.06 13.50 1.79
C LEU A 203 8.35 12.01 1.93
N LYS A 204 8.33 11.52 3.17
CA LYS A 204 8.46 10.10 3.47
C LYS A 204 7.28 9.64 4.33
N ARG A 205 6.56 8.61 3.90
CA ARG A 205 5.55 7.98 4.73
C ARG A 205 6.22 6.96 5.64
N LEU A 206 6.16 7.19 6.96
CA LEU A 206 6.77 6.35 7.99
C LEU A 206 5.85 5.20 8.40
N LYS A 207 4.51 5.45 8.34
CA LYS A 207 3.49 4.51 8.80
C LYS A 207 2.23 4.58 7.94
N ALA A 208 1.60 3.43 7.72
CA ALA A 208 0.30 3.30 7.07
C ALA A 208 -0.53 2.22 7.77
N GLY A 209 -1.49 2.63 8.63
CA GLY A 209 -2.21 1.71 9.52
C GLY A 209 -1.24 0.99 10.47
N PRO A 210 -1.29 -0.35 10.53
CA PRO A 210 -0.42 -1.12 11.42
C PRO A 210 1.03 -1.26 10.90
N TYR A 211 1.32 -0.84 9.67
CA TYR A 211 2.61 -1.07 9.01
C TYR A 211 3.54 0.14 9.15
N THR A 212 4.80 -0.15 9.46
CA THR A 212 5.88 0.82 9.62
C THR A 212 7.03 0.52 8.67
N GLU A 213 8.02 1.42 8.60
CA GLU A 213 9.22 1.24 7.79
C GLU A 213 10.06 0.00 8.18
N HIS A 214 9.96 -0.49 9.42
CA HIS A 214 10.69 -1.69 9.86
C HIS A 214 10.24 -2.98 9.16
N GLN A 215 9.02 -2.98 8.58
CA GLN A 215 8.46 -4.12 7.85
C GLN A 215 8.60 -3.94 6.33
N ALA A 216 9.14 -2.79 5.90
CA ALA A 216 9.21 -2.44 4.49
C ALA A 216 10.45 -3.02 3.84
N HIS A 217 10.28 -3.55 2.63
CA HIS A 217 11.34 -4.07 1.78
C HIS A 217 11.42 -3.23 0.50
N SER A 218 12.62 -2.95 0.02
CA SER A 218 12.78 -2.38 -1.30
C SER A 218 12.47 -3.42 -2.39
N LEU A 219 12.07 -2.96 -3.57
CA LEU A 219 11.81 -3.87 -4.69
C LEU A 219 13.10 -4.59 -5.16
N ASP A 220 14.24 -3.95 -4.99
CA ASP A 220 15.53 -4.51 -5.40
C ASP A 220 15.99 -5.59 -4.41
N GLU A 221 15.78 -5.42 -3.09
CA GLU A 221 15.98 -6.48 -2.10
C GLU A 221 15.11 -7.70 -2.40
N LEU A 222 13.81 -7.50 -2.61
CA LEU A 222 12.87 -8.59 -2.93
C LEU A 222 13.30 -9.34 -4.21
N ALA A 223 13.75 -8.60 -5.23
CA ALA A 223 14.24 -9.20 -6.47
C ALA A 223 15.53 -9.99 -6.23
N ALA A 224 16.49 -9.42 -5.50
CA ALA A 224 17.76 -10.08 -5.17
C ALA A 224 17.54 -11.36 -4.37
N MET A 225 16.74 -11.34 -3.32
CA MET A 225 16.40 -12.53 -2.50
C MET A 225 15.78 -13.65 -3.35
N ARG A 226 14.85 -13.27 -4.24
CA ARG A 226 14.21 -14.24 -5.14
C ARG A 226 15.21 -14.86 -6.13
N ASP A 227 16.08 -14.04 -6.71
CA ASP A 227 17.01 -14.49 -7.74
C ASP A 227 18.15 -15.32 -7.10
N GLU A 228 18.63 -14.98 -5.90
CA GLU A 228 19.55 -15.77 -5.12
C GLU A 228 18.97 -17.16 -4.77
N ALA A 229 17.71 -17.20 -4.33
CA ALA A 229 17.03 -18.46 -4.05
C ALA A 229 16.86 -19.32 -5.31
N ARG A 230 16.63 -18.71 -6.47
CA ARG A 230 16.57 -19.42 -7.76
C ARG A 230 17.91 -20.03 -8.16
N GLU A 231 19.00 -19.28 -7.99
CA GLU A 231 20.34 -19.77 -8.30
C GLU A 231 20.77 -20.91 -7.36
N SER A 232 20.45 -20.78 -6.06
CA SER A 232 20.79 -21.77 -5.04
C SER A 232 19.93 -23.05 -5.11
N ALA A 233 18.81 -23.01 -5.84
CA ALA A 233 17.88 -24.13 -5.96
C ALA A 233 18.40 -25.27 -6.85
N LEU A 234 19.39 -25.00 -7.70
CA LEU A 234 20.01 -25.96 -8.62
C LEU A 234 21.42 -26.27 -8.17
N ASP A 235 21.84 -27.53 -8.32
CA ASP A 235 23.24 -27.90 -8.20
C ASP A 235 24.09 -27.33 -9.38
N VAL A 236 25.39 -27.55 -9.32
CA VAL A 236 26.32 -26.96 -10.31
C VAL A 236 26.01 -27.45 -11.74
N ASP A 237 25.77 -28.76 -11.90
CA ASP A 237 25.51 -29.34 -13.22
C ASP A 237 24.17 -28.87 -13.78
N GLN A 238 23.14 -28.81 -12.95
CA GLN A 238 21.83 -28.30 -13.30
C GLN A 238 21.85 -26.79 -13.67
N ARG A 239 22.71 -25.98 -13.03
CA ARG A 239 22.90 -24.58 -13.38
C ARG A 239 23.51 -24.41 -14.76
N ILE A 240 24.56 -25.22 -15.07
CA ILE A 240 25.19 -25.22 -16.38
C ILE A 240 24.17 -25.63 -17.44
N GLU A 241 23.50 -26.74 -17.25
CA GLU A 241 22.46 -27.26 -18.14
C GLU A 241 21.33 -26.24 -18.36
N PHE A 242 20.87 -25.58 -17.30
CA PHE A 242 19.84 -24.54 -17.40
C PHE A 242 20.30 -23.34 -18.22
N ALA A 243 21.55 -22.89 -18.05
CA ALA A 243 22.12 -21.78 -18.80
C ALA A 243 22.22 -22.12 -20.29
N GLU A 244 22.74 -23.32 -20.63
CA GLU A 244 22.86 -23.79 -22.01
C GLU A 244 21.50 -23.90 -22.72
N LEU A 245 20.51 -24.54 -22.05
CA LEU A 245 19.16 -24.68 -22.59
C LEU A 245 18.44 -23.33 -22.72
N SER A 246 18.69 -22.40 -21.80
CA SER A 246 18.12 -21.04 -21.86
C SER A 246 18.71 -20.24 -23.03
N ALA A 247 20.02 -20.29 -23.21
CA ALA A 247 20.70 -19.64 -24.34
C ALA A 247 20.23 -20.20 -25.69
N LEU A 248 20.09 -21.52 -25.78
CA LEU A 248 19.57 -22.18 -26.97
C LEU A 248 18.12 -21.79 -27.28
N ALA A 249 17.29 -21.64 -26.22
CA ALA A 249 15.91 -21.19 -26.34
C ALA A 249 15.78 -19.72 -26.77
N GLU A 250 16.74 -18.86 -26.40
CA GLU A 250 16.81 -17.48 -26.86
C GLU A 250 17.27 -17.39 -28.31
N GLU A 251 18.25 -18.19 -28.72
CA GLU A 251 18.79 -18.19 -30.10
C GLU A 251 17.78 -18.76 -31.11
N LEU A 252 17.22 -19.94 -30.83
CA LEU A 252 16.36 -20.64 -31.79
C LEU A 252 14.87 -20.29 -31.67
N GLY A 253 14.43 -19.84 -30.49
CA GLY A 253 13.02 -19.77 -30.10
C GLY A 253 12.58 -21.01 -29.34
N ARG A 254 11.78 -20.82 -28.27
CA ARG A 254 11.32 -21.90 -27.35
C ARG A 254 10.51 -23.00 -28.07
N ASP A 255 9.82 -22.67 -29.13
CA ASP A 255 9.03 -23.57 -29.96
C ASP A 255 9.86 -24.45 -30.90
N LYS A 256 11.16 -24.15 -31.05
CA LYS A 256 12.09 -24.89 -31.89
C LYS A 256 13.07 -25.78 -31.12
N LEU A 257 12.99 -25.77 -29.81
CA LEU A 257 13.74 -26.73 -28.99
C LEU A 257 13.23 -28.16 -29.21
N GLU A 258 14.12 -29.14 -29.13
CA GLU A 258 13.72 -30.53 -29.12
C GLU A 258 12.80 -30.84 -27.93
N PRO A 259 11.85 -31.80 -28.04
CA PRO A 259 10.89 -32.10 -26.96
C PRO A 259 11.58 -32.39 -25.61
N ALA A 260 12.68 -33.15 -25.60
CA ALA A 260 13.44 -33.46 -24.38
C ALA A 260 14.10 -32.19 -23.78
N GLN A 261 14.67 -31.31 -24.59
CA GLN A 261 15.26 -30.03 -24.16
C GLN A 261 14.17 -29.10 -23.57
N SER A 262 13.03 -29.01 -24.23
CA SER A 262 11.90 -28.21 -23.76
C SER A 262 11.35 -28.71 -22.41
N GLU A 263 11.25 -30.03 -22.23
CA GLU A 263 10.78 -30.65 -20.99
C GLU A 263 11.80 -30.40 -19.86
N ARG A 264 13.08 -30.62 -20.12
CA ARG A 264 14.15 -30.38 -19.14
C ARG A 264 14.26 -28.93 -18.71
N LEU A 265 14.19 -27.99 -19.65
CA LEU A 265 14.18 -26.55 -19.34
C LEU A 265 12.97 -26.17 -18.48
N ARG A 266 11.79 -26.77 -18.73
CA ARG A 266 10.59 -26.54 -17.90
C ARG A 266 10.76 -27.07 -16.49
N GLU A 267 11.35 -28.26 -16.34
CA GLU A 267 11.62 -28.89 -15.03
C GLU A 267 12.54 -28.00 -14.19
N LEU A 268 13.71 -27.63 -14.72
CA LEU A 268 14.67 -26.78 -14.05
C LEU A 268 14.08 -25.39 -13.73
N SER A 269 13.33 -24.81 -14.66
CA SER A 269 12.59 -23.56 -14.43
C SER A 269 11.58 -23.68 -13.29
N LYS A 270 10.90 -24.81 -13.18
CA LYS A 270 9.92 -25.07 -12.11
C LYS A 270 10.60 -25.14 -10.73
N ILE A 271 11.74 -25.82 -10.63
CA ILE A 271 12.52 -25.89 -9.39
C ILE A 271 12.96 -24.49 -8.97
N ARG A 272 13.59 -23.73 -9.86
CA ARG A 272 14.05 -22.35 -9.63
C ARG A 272 12.89 -21.44 -9.19
N ASN A 273 11.80 -21.46 -9.95
CA ASN A 273 10.66 -20.58 -9.64
C ASN A 273 10.04 -20.93 -8.29
N LYS A 274 9.90 -22.22 -7.97
CA LYS A 274 9.36 -22.65 -6.67
C LYS A 274 10.21 -22.15 -5.49
N ALA A 275 11.53 -22.19 -5.61
CA ALA A 275 12.44 -21.70 -4.58
C ALA A 275 12.36 -20.18 -4.44
N GLY A 276 12.45 -19.46 -5.58
CA GLY A 276 12.34 -18.00 -5.56
C GLY A 276 10.98 -17.51 -5.09
N ASP A 277 9.91 -18.16 -5.48
CA ASP A 277 8.56 -17.81 -5.01
C ASP A 277 8.42 -18.03 -3.50
N ARG A 278 8.92 -19.14 -2.98
CA ARG A 278 8.84 -19.47 -1.55
C ARG A 278 9.51 -18.41 -0.69
N VAL A 279 10.73 -17.98 -1.02
CA VAL A 279 11.50 -17.05 -0.19
C VAL A 279 10.82 -15.69 -0.07
N ILE A 280 10.17 -15.21 -1.15
CA ILE A 280 9.42 -13.94 -1.08
C ILE A 280 8.03 -14.12 -0.48
N ASP A 281 7.39 -15.29 -0.62
CA ASP A 281 6.10 -15.59 0.01
C ASP A 281 6.22 -15.64 1.53
N ASP A 282 7.35 -16.14 2.06
CA ASP A 282 7.63 -16.19 3.49
C ASP A 282 7.73 -14.78 4.13
N LEU A 283 7.88 -13.71 3.32
CA LEU A 283 7.84 -12.31 3.76
C LEU A 283 6.44 -11.72 3.81
N LEU A 284 5.43 -12.42 3.30
CA LEU A 284 4.06 -11.94 3.30
C LEU A 284 3.48 -11.93 4.70
N LEU A 285 2.99 -10.77 5.10
CA LEU A 285 2.23 -10.63 6.32
C LEU A 285 0.83 -11.24 6.13
N PRO A 286 0.24 -11.82 7.19
CA PRO A 286 -1.09 -12.41 7.13
C PRO A 286 -2.15 -11.40 6.68
N GLN A 287 -3.22 -11.88 6.04
CA GLN A 287 -4.30 -11.03 5.51
C GLN A 287 -5.01 -10.22 6.61
N ASP A 288 -5.15 -10.80 7.80
CA ASP A 288 -5.78 -10.18 8.97
C ASP A 288 -4.91 -9.13 9.65
N SER A 289 -3.62 -9.03 9.28
CA SER A 289 -2.74 -7.96 9.76
C SER A 289 -3.24 -6.57 9.36
N ALA A 290 -4.02 -6.47 8.26
CA ALA A 290 -4.65 -5.22 7.83
C ALA A 290 -5.62 -4.62 8.86
N VAL A 291 -6.13 -5.42 9.78
CA VAL A 291 -7.12 -5.08 10.79
C VAL A 291 -6.71 -5.66 12.16
N SER A 292 -5.40 -5.69 12.43
CA SER A 292 -4.81 -6.34 13.61
C SER A 292 -5.27 -5.73 14.94
N ASP A 293 -5.69 -4.48 14.93
CA ASP A 293 -6.25 -3.72 16.06
C ASP A 293 -7.69 -4.11 16.40
N TRP A 294 -8.40 -4.83 15.51
CA TRP A 294 -9.76 -5.24 15.77
C TRP A 294 -9.82 -6.46 16.71
N PRO A 295 -10.83 -6.53 17.57
CA PRO A 295 -11.08 -7.71 18.40
C PRO A 295 -11.21 -8.97 17.56
N GLN A 296 -10.77 -10.11 18.11
CA GLN A 296 -10.93 -11.40 17.45
C GLN A 296 -12.06 -12.21 18.10
N VAL A 297 -12.81 -12.92 17.28
CA VAL A 297 -13.77 -13.94 17.72
C VAL A 297 -13.38 -15.29 17.16
N LYS A 298 -13.50 -16.35 17.97
CA LYS A 298 -13.18 -17.72 17.58
C LYS A 298 -14.46 -18.55 17.53
N LEU A 299 -14.72 -19.17 16.40
CA LEU A 299 -15.90 -19.97 16.13
C LEU A 299 -15.61 -21.45 16.27
N GLY A 300 -16.55 -22.19 16.86
CA GLY A 300 -16.57 -23.65 16.75
C GLY A 300 -16.99 -24.10 15.35
N ALA A 301 -16.86 -25.38 15.04
CA ALA A 301 -17.11 -25.94 13.69
C ALA A 301 -18.51 -25.57 13.14
N THR A 302 -19.56 -25.74 13.92
CA THR A 302 -20.94 -25.42 13.51
C THR A 302 -21.10 -23.94 13.17
N SER A 303 -20.62 -23.04 14.04
CA SER A 303 -20.70 -21.59 13.79
C SER A 303 -19.84 -21.17 12.60
N SER A 304 -18.67 -21.80 12.40
CA SER A 304 -17.81 -21.56 11.22
C SER A 304 -18.54 -21.92 9.93
N TYR A 305 -19.25 -23.05 9.90
CA TYR A 305 -20.07 -23.46 8.75
C TYR A 305 -21.14 -22.40 8.43
N TYR A 306 -21.92 -21.96 9.42
CA TYR A 306 -22.95 -20.94 9.17
C TYR A 306 -22.39 -19.60 8.72
N VAL A 307 -21.29 -19.15 9.33
CA VAL A 307 -20.60 -17.92 8.92
C VAL A 307 -20.07 -18.04 7.49
N SER A 308 -19.53 -19.19 7.08
CA SER A 308 -19.06 -19.41 5.69
C SER A 308 -20.17 -19.29 4.66
N GLN A 309 -21.43 -19.56 5.05
CA GLN A 309 -22.63 -19.38 4.23
C GLN A 309 -23.19 -17.95 4.29
N GLY A 310 -22.54 -17.03 5.05
CA GLY A 310 -23.00 -15.66 5.18
C GLY A 310 -24.00 -15.40 6.32
N ASN A 311 -24.29 -16.41 7.14
CA ASN A 311 -25.26 -16.27 8.23
C ASN A 311 -24.61 -15.71 9.50
N PRO A 312 -25.27 -14.77 10.23
CA PRO A 312 -24.81 -14.32 11.52
C PRO A 312 -24.95 -15.44 12.56
N VAL A 313 -24.03 -15.44 13.54
CA VAL A 313 -23.98 -16.45 14.60
C VAL A 313 -23.80 -15.80 15.97
N GLN A 314 -24.33 -16.47 17.00
CA GLN A 314 -24.04 -16.07 18.37
C GLN A 314 -22.69 -16.62 18.81
N VAL A 315 -21.87 -15.75 19.41
CA VAL A 315 -20.53 -16.11 19.91
C VAL A 315 -20.45 -15.69 21.37
N PRO A 316 -20.22 -16.62 22.30
CA PRO A 316 -20.02 -16.28 23.71
C PRO A 316 -18.85 -15.32 23.87
N GLN A 317 -19.03 -14.31 24.73
CA GLN A 317 -18.00 -13.31 25.04
C GLN A 317 -17.51 -12.49 23.81
N ALA A 318 -18.31 -12.41 22.74
CA ALA A 318 -18.03 -11.47 21.67
C ALA A 318 -18.12 -10.02 22.19
N PRO A 319 -17.43 -9.07 21.57
CA PRO A 319 -17.64 -7.64 21.83
C PRO A 319 -19.13 -7.26 21.70
N THR A 320 -19.53 -6.17 22.33
CA THR A 320 -20.93 -5.70 22.30
C THR A 320 -21.28 -4.90 21.06
N SER A 321 -20.27 -4.43 20.32
CA SER A 321 -20.43 -3.64 19.09
C SER A 321 -19.14 -3.59 18.28
N GLY A 322 -19.23 -3.09 17.05
CA GLY A 322 -18.07 -2.81 16.18
C GLY A 322 -17.66 -3.97 15.30
N ASN A 323 -16.55 -3.77 14.61
CA ASN A 323 -15.99 -4.77 13.70
C ASN A 323 -15.11 -5.77 14.44
N VAL A 324 -15.08 -7.00 13.93
CA VAL A 324 -14.30 -8.12 14.52
C VAL A 324 -13.58 -8.92 13.43
N ARG A 325 -12.46 -9.54 13.82
CA ARG A 325 -11.78 -10.57 13.05
C ARG A 325 -12.39 -11.93 13.41
N ILE A 326 -12.76 -12.70 12.40
CA ILE A 326 -13.40 -13.99 12.57
C ILE A 326 -12.40 -15.10 12.30
N TYR A 327 -12.22 -15.97 13.27
CA TYR A 327 -11.41 -17.17 13.16
C TYR A 327 -12.27 -18.40 13.43
N GLY A 328 -11.99 -19.48 12.71
CA GLY A 328 -12.75 -20.70 12.87
C GLY A 328 -12.15 -21.87 12.10
N VAL A 329 -12.82 -23.01 12.13
CA VAL A 329 -12.39 -24.22 11.42
C VAL A 329 -12.99 -24.17 10.01
N ALA A 330 -12.12 -24.12 8.99
CA ALA A 330 -12.54 -24.29 7.61
C ALA A 330 -12.68 -25.78 7.26
N GLU A 331 -13.59 -26.11 6.34
CA GLU A 331 -13.79 -27.49 5.88
C GLU A 331 -12.50 -28.04 5.25
N GLY A 332 -12.02 -29.17 5.77
CA GLY A 332 -10.79 -29.83 5.29
C GLY A 332 -9.48 -29.22 5.79
N ALA A 333 -9.52 -28.21 6.65
CA ALA A 333 -8.31 -27.60 7.23
C ALA A 333 -8.02 -28.13 8.64
N GLU A 334 -6.73 -28.30 8.95
CA GLU A 334 -6.28 -28.56 10.32
C GLU A 334 -6.09 -27.24 11.06
N GLY A 335 -6.80 -27.06 12.18
CA GLY A 335 -6.68 -25.90 13.07
C GLY A 335 -7.64 -24.74 12.81
N VAL A 336 -7.38 -23.66 13.50
CA VAL A 336 -8.20 -22.41 13.45
C VAL A 336 -7.56 -21.45 12.45
N LEU A 337 -8.32 -21.06 11.43
CA LEU A 337 -7.90 -20.16 10.37
C LEU A 337 -8.67 -18.83 10.45
N PHE A 338 -8.07 -17.79 9.87
CA PHE A 338 -8.77 -16.55 9.61
C PHE A 338 -9.82 -16.76 8.52
N LEU A 339 -11.09 -16.58 8.88
CA LEU A 339 -12.21 -16.74 7.95
C LEU A 339 -12.63 -15.42 7.30
N GLY A 340 -12.21 -14.31 7.89
CA GLY A 340 -12.57 -12.97 7.41
C GLY A 340 -12.94 -12.02 8.54
N ILE A 341 -13.71 -11.02 8.20
CA ILE A 341 -14.16 -10.00 9.13
C ILE A 341 -15.68 -9.95 9.18
N GLY A 342 -16.18 -9.51 10.32
CA GLY A 342 -17.61 -9.28 10.57
C GLY A 342 -17.85 -8.05 11.42
N GLU A 343 -19.10 -7.84 11.74
CA GLU A 343 -19.54 -6.83 12.72
C GLU A 343 -20.47 -7.45 13.74
N ILE A 344 -20.54 -6.79 14.87
CA ILE A 344 -21.52 -7.14 15.89
C ILE A 344 -22.82 -6.40 15.56
N THR A 345 -23.90 -7.15 15.37
CA THR A 345 -25.24 -6.60 15.12
C THR A 345 -25.86 -6.06 16.42
N ASP A 346 -26.96 -5.30 16.30
CA ASP A 346 -27.69 -4.76 17.45
C ASP A 346 -28.23 -5.85 18.40
N ASP A 347 -28.49 -7.05 17.88
CA ASP A 347 -28.93 -8.26 18.67
C ASP A 347 -27.73 -9.02 19.24
N GLY A 348 -26.49 -8.54 19.08
CA GLY A 348 -25.27 -9.15 19.63
C GLY A 348 -24.73 -10.34 18.84
N LEU A 349 -25.19 -10.56 17.60
CA LEU A 349 -24.67 -11.61 16.73
C LEU A 349 -23.43 -11.14 15.96
N VAL A 350 -22.54 -12.07 15.65
CA VAL A 350 -21.40 -11.83 14.73
C VAL A 350 -21.87 -12.06 13.30
N ALA A 351 -22.06 -10.98 12.55
CA ALA A 351 -22.45 -11.03 11.15
C ALA A 351 -21.23 -10.90 10.23
N PRO A 352 -20.97 -11.84 9.29
CA PRO A 352 -19.85 -11.76 8.37
C PRO A 352 -20.02 -10.61 7.35
N LYS A 353 -18.96 -9.82 7.15
CA LYS A 353 -18.91 -8.73 6.16
C LYS A 353 -18.07 -9.10 4.93
N ARG A 354 -16.89 -9.64 5.16
CA ARG A 354 -15.94 -10.06 4.11
C ARG A 354 -15.28 -11.37 4.53
N LEU A 355 -15.57 -12.42 3.81
CA LEU A 355 -14.95 -13.73 4.04
C LEU A 355 -13.84 -13.97 3.03
N VAL A 356 -12.77 -14.62 3.48
CA VAL A 356 -11.69 -15.13 2.62
C VAL A 356 -12.11 -16.50 2.07
N LYS A 357 -11.61 -16.82 0.89
CA LYS A 357 -11.74 -18.18 0.36
C LYS A 357 -10.65 -19.04 1.02
N GLY A 358 -11.06 -20.14 1.63
CA GLY A 358 -10.14 -21.19 2.08
C GLY A 358 -9.56 -21.94 0.90
#